data_8db43bb246e106147870ef388f6c7b17
#
_entry.id   8db43bb246e106147870ef388f6c7b17
#
_cell.length_a   1.000
_cell.length_b   1.000
_cell.length_c   1.000
_cell.angle_alpha   90.00
_cell.angle_beta   90.00
_cell.angle_gamma   90.00
#
_symmetry.space_group_name_H-M   'P 1'
#
loop_
_entity.id
_entity.type
_entity.pdbx_description
1 polymer ?
#
loop_
_entity_poly.entity_id
_entity_poly.type
_entity_poly.pdbx_seq_one_letter_code
_entity_poly.pdbx_strand_id
1 'polypeptide(L)'
;MKVSVVLCILTPTPFLRAMTEFTIKTLREHADLNFELVVVEAMGDWFSLERLAAEPGIRPGDFVADRYLNFTPGIGCVRELNKGLEAATGDFVVCTGNDVIVPPHWDTELLRCFEERKDCGVASLSAFEPGAIIGPLHAMDRIVEGMYSPFVMIRKGERFDEAYRKIYQDSDFVMRVYERGQRAYRSCRAHVHHLMRMTSDRVDPVGHNRDLAHDERLFYQRWGKSPLAMFGMIRAGHQVYGREHEAFVNPINLHYDPNKAEG
;
A
#
# COMPACT_ATOMS: atom_id res chain seq x y z
N MET A 1 3.71 22.22 2.20
CA MET A 1 3.76 20.75 2.41
C MET A 1 3.57 20.11 1.05
N LYS A 2 4.51 19.30 0.60
CA LYS A 2 4.50 18.65 -0.72
C LYS A 2 4.23 17.16 -0.55
N VAL A 3 3.35 16.60 -1.39
CA VAL A 3 3.02 15.16 -1.40
C VAL A 3 3.58 14.55 -2.69
N SER A 4 4.19 13.37 -2.58
CA SER A 4 4.51 12.51 -3.71
C SER A 4 3.71 11.21 -3.60
N VAL A 5 3.35 10.62 -4.73
CA VAL A 5 2.77 9.28 -4.82
C VAL A 5 3.76 8.39 -5.54
N VAL A 6 4.21 7.33 -4.90
CA VAL A 6 4.97 6.23 -5.52
C VAL A 6 3.98 5.14 -5.88
N LEU A 7 3.74 4.99 -7.17
CA LEU A 7 2.83 4.02 -7.74
C LEU A 7 3.62 2.86 -8.36
N CYS A 8 3.63 1.71 -7.67
CA CYS A 8 4.26 0.50 -8.20
C CYS A 8 3.29 -0.22 -9.14
N ILE A 9 3.72 -0.48 -10.36
CA ILE A 9 2.89 -1.06 -11.41
C ILE A 9 3.49 -2.31 -12.03
N LEU A 10 2.59 -3.18 -12.49
CA LEU A 10 2.87 -4.31 -13.38
C LEU A 10 1.89 -4.22 -14.55
N THR A 11 2.40 -4.03 -15.76
CA THR A 11 1.54 -3.77 -16.94
C THR A 11 1.78 -4.72 -18.14
N PRO A 12 2.06 -6.03 -17.91
CA PRO A 12 2.33 -6.94 -19.02
C PRO A 12 1.09 -7.27 -19.87
N THR A 13 -0.10 -6.86 -19.47
CA THR A 13 -1.35 -7.12 -20.19
C THR A 13 -2.19 -5.85 -20.38
N PRO A 14 -3.04 -5.76 -21.42
CA PRO A 14 -3.95 -4.63 -21.61
C PRO A 14 -4.87 -4.37 -20.41
N PHE A 15 -5.31 -5.43 -19.73
CA PHE A 15 -6.14 -5.30 -18.53
C PHE A 15 -5.40 -4.57 -17.40
N LEU A 16 -4.16 -4.97 -17.08
CA LEU A 16 -3.37 -4.36 -16.02
C LEU A 16 -2.97 -2.91 -16.36
N ARG A 17 -2.83 -2.62 -17.64
CA ARG A 17 -2.63 -1.25 -18.13
C ARG A 17 -3.86 -0.39 -17.86
N ALA A 18 -5.06 -0.86 -18.24
CA ALA A 18 -6.30 -0.14 -17.99
C ALA A 18 -6.55 0.09 -16.49
N MET A 19 -6.20 -0.89 -15.65
CA MET A 19 -6.23 -0.71 -14.20
C MET A 19 -5.29 0.41 -13.73
N THR A 20 -4.06 0.42 -14.22
CA THR A 20 -3.08 1.47 -13.91
C THR A 20 -3.61 2.85 -14.28
N GLU A 21 -4.15 2.98 -15.49
CA GLU A 21 -4.73 4.23 -15.98
C GLU A 21 -5.92 4.68 -15.11
N PHE A 22 -6.76 3.74 -14.71
CA PHE A 22 -7.89 4.04 -13.82
C PHE A 22 -7.43 4.46 -12.42
N THR A 23 -6.41 3.80 -11.85
CA THR A 23 -5.80 4.20 -10.58
C THR A 23 -5.24 5.62 -10.66
N ILE A 24 -4.47 5.94 -11.70
CA ILE A 24 -3.90 7.29 -11.90
C ILE A 24 -5.02 8.33 -12.07
N LYS A 25 -6.05 8.00 -12.83
CA LYS A 25 -7.22 8.87 -13.01
C LYS A 25 -7.85 9.21 -11.67
N THR A 26 -8.18 8.21 -10.85
CA THR A 26 -8.82 8.46 -9.54
C THR A 26 -7.88 9.18 -8.57
N LEU A 27 -6.56 8.91 -8.60
CA LEU A 27 -5.58 9.67 -7.83
C LEU A 27 -5.64 11.18 -8.17
N ARG A 28 -5.69 11.53 -9.45
CA ARG A 28 -5.69 12.94 -9.89
C ARG A 28 -7.04 13.63 -9.72
N GLU A 29 -8.14 12.96 -10.06
CA GLU A 29 -9.47 13.55 -9.97
C GLU A 29 -9.95 13.76 -8.53
N HIS A 30 -9.45 12.96 -7.60
CA HIS A 30 -9.90 12.92 -6.22
C HIS A 30 -8.93 13.57 -5.21
N ALA A 31 -7.79 14.10 -5.67
CA ALA A 31 -6.86 14.84 -4.84
C ALA A 31 -7.32 16.29 -4.64
N ASP A 32 -7.16 16.81 -3.43
CA ASP A 32 -7.35 18.23 -3.13
C ASP A 32 -6.08 19.04 -3.41
N LEU A 33 -4.91 18.40 -3.35
CA LEU A 33 -3.61 19.03 -3.51
C LEU A 33 -2.94 18.57 -4.81
N ASN A 34 -2.09 19.43 -5.36
CA ASN A 34 -1.16 18.98 -6.39
C ASN A 34 -0.10 18.06 -5.78
N PHE A 35 0.12 16.92 -6.40
CA PHE A 35 1.12 15.95 -5.97
C PHE A 35 2.04 15.56 -7.12
N GLU A 36 3.26 15.11 -6.75
CA GLU A 36 4.21 14.50 -7.67
C GLU A 36 3.85 13.02 -7.85
N LEU A 37 3.75 12.54 -9.09
CA LEU A 37 3.53 11.13 -9.40
C LEU A 37 4.84 10.49 -9.86
N VAL A 38 5.35 9.55 -9.05
CA VAL A 38 6.49 8.70 -9.36
C VAL A 38 5.96 7.31 -9.69
N VAL A 39 6.02 6.91 -10.94
CA VAL A 39 5.62 5.57 -11.39
C VAL A 39 6.84 4.67 -11.42
N VAL A 40 6.71 3.48 -10.81
CA VAL A 40 7.73 2.44 -10.76
C VAL A 40 7.19 1.19 -11.43
N GLU A 41 7.71 0.86 -12.59
CA GLU A 41 7.27 -0.31 -13.35
C GLU A 41 8.25 -1.47 -13.19
N ALA A 42 7.77 -2.56 -12.61
CA ALA A 42 8.53 -3.78 -12.41
C ALA A 42 8.49 -4.71 -13.62
N MET A 43 7.39 -4.70 -14.36
CA MET A 43 7.22 -5.55 -15.55
C MET A 43 6.24 -4.90 -16.52
N GLY A 44 6.71 -4.60 -17.71
CA GLY A 44 5.92 -4.00 -18.78
C GLY A 44 6.65 -2.89 -19.49
N ASP A 45 5.91 -2.17 -20.28
CA ASP A 45 6.39 -1.06 -21.11
C ASP A 45 5.33 0.04 -21.22
N TRP A 46 4.61 0.30 -20.15
CA TRP A 46 3.46 1.18 -20.15
C TRP A 46 3.75 2.55 -20.75
N PHE A 47 4.95 3.07 -20.51
CA PHE A 47 5.42 4.37 -21.03
C PHE A 47 6.25 4.30 -22.32
N SER A 48 6.19 3.22 -23.08
CA SER A 48 6.88 3.30 -24.39
C SER A 48 6.22 4.37 -25.27
N LEU A 49 7.01 5.32 -25.74
CA LEU A 49 6.54 6.41 -26.63
C LEU A 49 5.90 5.84 -27.91
N GLU A 50 6.40 4.72 -28.40
CA GLU A 50 5.86 4.01 -29.57
C GLU A 50 4.44 3.52 -29.32
N ARG A 51 4.16 3.07 -28.12
CA ARG A 51 2.83 2.59 -27.75
C ARG A 51 1.83 3.73 -27.58
N LEU A 52 2.21 4.84 -26.94
CA LEU A 52 1.38 6.03 -26.84
C LEU A 52 1.00 6.58 -28.22
N ALA A 53 1.89 6.42 -29.21
CA ALA A 53 1.63 6.80 -30.60
C ALA A 53 0.73 5.80 -31.35
N ALA A 54 0.65 4.52 -30.91
CA ALA A 54 -0.05 3.45 -31.60
C ALA A 54 -1.51 3.24 -31.13
N GLU A 55 -1.89 3.70 -29.94
CA GLU A 55 -3.24 3.51 -29.39
C GLU A 55 -4.12 4.76 -29.62
N PRO A 56 -5.15 4.70 -30.48
CA PRO A 56 -6.03 5.83 -30.72
C PRO A 56 -6.87 6.13 -29.46
N GLY A 57 -6.87 7.38 -29.02
CA GLY A 57 -7.66 7.86 -27.89
C GLY A 57 -6.91 8.10 -26.58
N ILE A 58 -5.66 7.67 -26.47
CA ILE A 58 -4.80 8.04 -25.34
C ILE A 58 -4.19 9.40 -25.63
N ARG A 59 -4.51 10.40 -24.82
CA ARG A 59 -3.88 11.72 -24.89
C ARG A 59 -2.65 11.69 -23.98
N PRO A 60 -1.45 12.05 -24.49
CA PRO A 60 -0.24 12.06 -23.67
C PRO A 60 -0.34 12.90 -22.39
N GLY A 61 -1.28 13.85 -22.33
CA GLY A 61 -1.47 14.72 -21.16
C GLY A 61 -2.30 14.12 -20.01
N ASP A 62 -3.08 13.07 -20.25
CA ASP A 62 -4.03 12.56 -19.25
C ASP A 62 -3.37 11.62 -18.23
N PHE A 63 -2.20 11.04 -18.55
CA PHE A 63 -1.52 10.00 -17.76
C PHE A 63 -0.03 10.27 -17.50
N VAL A 64 0.40 11.51 -17.51
CA VAL A 64 1.82 11.85 -17.35
C VAL A 64 2.26 11.63 -15.91
N ALA A 65 3.26 10.76 -15.71
CA ALA A 65 4.04 10.71 -14.49
C ALA A 65 5.09 11.85 -14.48
N ASP A 66 5.34 12.42 -13.31
CA ASP A 66 6.44 13.38 -13.14
C ASP A 66 7.79 12.69 -13.21
N ARG A 67 7.83 11.41 -12.77
CA ARG A 67 8.99 10.51 -12.88
C ARG A 67 8.53 9.10 -13.23
N TYR A 68 9.29 8.45 -14.08
CA TYR A 68 9.07 7.06 -14.48
C TYR A 68 10.35 6.26 -14.36
N LEU A 69 10.29 5.19 -13.59
CA LEU A 69 11.38 4.24 -13.35
C LEU A 69 10.94 2.87 -13.87
N ASN A 70 11.64 2.35 -14.87
CA ASN A 70 11.36 1.02 -15.42
C ASN A 70 12.47 0.05 -15.02
N PHE A 71 12.10 -1.02 -14.35
CA PHE A 71 12.99 -2.08 -13.86
C PHE A 71 12.74 -3.42 -14.56
N THR A 72 12.02 -3.44 -15.69
CA THR A 72 11.75 -4.69 -16.42
C THR A 72 13.06 -5.44 -16.75
N PRO A 73 13.21 -6.72 -16.36
CA PRO A 73 12.22 -7.69 -15.87
C PRO A 73 11.95 -7.69 -14.35
N GLY A 74 12.35 -6.68 -13.63
CA GLY A 74 12.16 -6.54 -12.19
C GLY A 74 13.43 -6.79 -11.37
N ILE A 75 13.59 -6.00 -10.30
CA ILE A 75 14.68 -6.13 -9.31
C ILE A 75 14.18 -6.57 -7.93
N GLY A 76 12.89 -6.76 -7.79
CA GLY A 76 12.20 -7.15 -6.57
C GLY A 76 11.31 -6.04 -6.01
N CYS A 77 10.07 -6.39 -5.66
CA CYS A 77 8.99 -5.45 -5.32
C CYS A 77 9.41 -4.40 -4.27
N VAL A 78 10.06 -4.81 -3.18
CA VAL A 78 10.47 -3.90 -2.10
C VAL A 78 11.61 -2.98 -2.54
N ARG A 79 12.56 -3.49 -3.35
CA ARG A 79 13.64 -2.67 -3.91
C ARG A 79 13.12 -1.63 -4.88
N GLU A 80 12.18 -2.02 -5.73
CA GLU A 80 11.52 -1.13 -6.68
C GLU A 80 10.77 -0.02 -5.95
N LEU A 81 10.00 -0.37 -4.91
CA LEU A 81 9.32 0.59 -4.06
C LEU A 81 10.31 1.58 -3.42
N ASN A 82 11.42 1.07 -2.86
CA ASN A 82 12.45 1.92 -2.27
C ASN A 82 13.11 2.85 -3.31
N LYS A 83 13.31 2.40 -4.55
CA LYS A 83 13.79 3.27 -5.62
C LYS A 83 12.80 4.39 -5.96
N GLY A 84 11.50 4.10 -5.93
CA GLY A 84 10.46 5.12 -6.02
C GLY A 84 10.53 6.13 -4.88
N LEU A 85 10.70 5.65 -3.64
CA LEU A 85 10.87 6.50 -2.45
C LEU A 85 12.11 7.41 -2.55
N GLU A 86 13.24 6.88 -3.05
CA GLU A 86 14.44 7.67 -3.30
C GLU A 86 14.21 8.80 -4.34
N ALA A 87 13.41 8.52 -5.37
CA ALA A 87 13.10 9.48 -6.41
C ALA A 87 12.08 10.54 -5.98
N ALA A 88 11.22 10.25 -5.01
CA ALA A 88 10.18 11.14 -4.55
C ALA A 88 10.76 12.40 -3.86
N THR A 89 10.16 13.57 -4.15
CA THR A 89 10.65 14.86 -3.61
C THR A 89 9.76 15.45 -2.54
N GLY A 90 8.54 14.92 -2.34
CA GLY A 90 7.58 15.39 -1.34
C GLY A 90 8.04 15.22 0.11
N ASP A 91 7.49 16.00 1.03
CA ASP A 91 7.68 15.88 2.48
C ASP A 91 7.01 14.61 3.01
N PHE A 92 5.91 14.23 2.35
CA PHE A 92 5.16 12.99 2.57
C PHE A 92 5.08 12.20 1.27
N VAL A 93 5.14 10.88 1.39
CA VAL A 93 5.11 9.97 0.24
C VAL A 93 4.03 8.92 0.45
N VAL A 94 3.10 8.84 -0.50
CA VAL A 94 2.11 7.75 -0.56
C VAL A 94 2.69 6.59 -1.34
N CYS A 95 2.62 5.39 -0.78
CA CYS A 95 3.00 4.14 -1.42
C CYS A 95 1.74 3.36 -1.79
N THR A 96 1.61 2.95 -3.05
CA THR A 96 0.46 2.18 -3.53
C THR A 96 0.77 1.33 -4.75
N GLY A 97 -0.09 0.36 -5.03
CA GLY A 97 -0.11 -0.44 -6.26
C GLY A 97 -1.12 0.09 -7.28
N ASN A 98 -1.16 -0.57 -8.43
CA ASN A 98 -2.08 -0.22 -9.53
C ASN A 98 -3.45 -0.93 -9.47
N ASP A 99 -3.78 -1.54 -8.35
CA ASP A 99 -5.04 -2.27 -8.13
C ASP A 99 -5.93 -1.60 -7.06
N VAL A 100 -5.88 -0.27 -7.01
CA VAL A 100 -6.66 0.53 -6.08
C VAL A 100 -7.54 1.56 -6.82
N ILE A 101 -8.74 1.79 -6.28
CA ILE A 101 -9.59 2.92 -6.64
C ILE A 101 -9.58 3.88 -5.45
N VAL A 102 -9.14 5.09 -5.71
CA VAL A 102 -8.86 6.07 -4.66
C VAL A 102 -10.07 6.97 -4.43
N PRO A 103 -10.49 7.21 -3.17
CA PRO A 103 -11.65 8.04 -2.87
C PRO A 103 -11.34 9.54 -3.01
N PRO A 104 -12.36 10.41 -3.11
CA PRO A 104 -12.18 11.85 -2.96
C PRO A 104 -11.49 12.22 -1.63
N HIS A 105 -10.70 13.30 -1.64
CA HIS A 105 -10.03 13.88 -0.47
C HIS A 105 -8.99 12.95 0.18
N TRP A 106 -8.46 11.98 -0.57
CA TRP A 106 -7.54 10.96 -0.06
C TRP A 106 -6.27 11.55 0.56
N ASP A 107 -5.73 12.59 -0.03
CA ASP A 107 -4.49 13.26 0.36
C ASP A 107 -4.68 14.08 1.66
N THR A 108 -5.74 14.85 1.74
CA THR A 108 -6.07 15.62 2.94
C THR A 108 -6.47 14.73 4.10
N GLU A 109 -7.15 13.61 3.87
CA GLU A 109 -7.49 12.65 4.93
C GLU A 109 -6.25 11.91 5.46
N LEU A 110 -5.27 11.59 4.62
CA LEU A 110 -3.99 11.04 5.08
C LEU A 110 -3.17 12.06 5.87
N LEU A 111 -3.08 13.30 5.39
CA LEU A 111 -2.37 14.38 6.07
C LEU A 111 -2.98 14.70 7.43
N ARG A 112 -4.30 14.64 7.55
CA ARG A 112 -5.03 14.84 8.80
C ARG A 112 -4.59 13.88 9.89
N CYS A 113 -4.24 12.63 9.56
CA CYS A 113 -3.68 11.69 10.53
C CYS A 113 -2.40 12.24 11.18
N PHE A 114 -1.51 12.88 10.41
CA PHE A 114 -0.29 13.49 10.95
C PHE A 114 -0.55 14.78 11.71
N GLU A 115 -1.58 15.53 11.35
CA GLU A 115 -1.95 16.79 12.01
C GLU A 115 -2.63 16.55 13.36
N GLU A 116 -3.60 15.64 13.42
CA GLU A 116 -4.38 15.33 14.62
C GLU A 116 -3.64 14.40 15.60
N ARG A 117 -2.66 13.59 15.11
CA ARG A 117 -1.91 12.61 15.89
C ARG A 117 -0.41 12.92 15.87
N LYS A 118 0.08 13.54 16.93
CA LYS A 118 1.48 14.00 17.00
C LYS A 118 2.51 12.88 16.95
N ASP A 119 2.12 11.67 17.35
CA ASP A 119 2.92 10.45 17.29
C ASP A 119 2.68 9.63 15.99
N CYS A 120 2.00 10.19 14.99
CA CYS A 120 1.79 9.52 13.72
C CYS A 120 3.10 9.31 12.97
N GLY A 121 3.49 8.06 12.76
CA GLY A 121 4.63 7.64 11.93
C GLY A 121 4.21 7.17 10.55
N VAL A 122 3.00 6.61 10.44
CA VAL A 122 2.40 6.17 9.17
C VAL A 122 0.89 6.37 9.19
N ALA A 123 0.35 6.86 8.09
CA ALA A 123 -1.07 7.04 7.89
C ALA A 123 -1.60 6.14 6.77
N SER A 124 -2.84 5.70 6.88
CA SER A 124 -3.55 4.97 5.83
C SER A 124 -5.01 5.40 5.76
N LEU A 125 -5.70 4.97 4.71
CA LEU A 125 -7.16 5.03 4.62
C LEU A 125 -7.77 3.69 5.00
N SER A 126 -9.04 3.68 5.33
CA SER A 126 -9.82 2.44 5.37
C SER A 126 -9.91 1.84 3.96
N ALA A 127 -10.11 0.52 3.87
CA ALA A 127 -10.23 -0.11 2.57
C ALA A 127 -11.43 -1.06 2.50
N PHE A 128 -12.02 -1.11 1.31
CA PHE A 128 -12.95 -2.14 0.90
C PHE A 128 -12.23 -3.16 0.02
N GLU A 129 -12.41 -4.43 0.34
CA GLU A 129 -11.85 -5.54 -0.42
C GLU A 129 -12.99 -6.50 -0.82
N PRO A 130 -12.84 -7.22 -1.93
CA PRO A 130 -13.82 -8.23 -2.33
C PRO A 130 -14.06 -9.26 -1.21
N GLY A 131 -15.31 -9.44 -0.82
CA GLY A 131 -15.68 -10.34 0.27
C GLY A 131 -15.48 -9.79 1.69
N ALA A 132 -15.01 -8.56 1.85
CA ALA A 132 -14.91 -7.92 3.14
C ALA A 132 -16.29 -7.61 3.73
N ILE A 133 -16.49 -7.94 5.01
CA ILE A 133 -17.67 -7.48 5.75
C ILE A 133 -17.41 -6.03 6.17
N ILE A 134 -18.25 -5.12 5.68
CA ILE A 134 -18.21 -3.72 6.08
C ILE A 134 -18.72 -3.63 7.51
N GLY A 135 -17.81 -3.45 8.45
CA GLY A 135 -18.15 -3.24 9.85
C GLY A 135 -18.48 -1.77 10.16
N PRO A 136 -19.08 -1.49 11.33
CA PRO A 136 -19.45 -0.12 11.73
C PRO A 136 -18.25 0.84 11.79
N LEU A 137 -17.03 0.36 11.97
CA LEU A 137 -15.81 1.18 11.95
C LEU A 137 -15.55 1.86 10.61
N HIS A 138 -16.08 1.32 9.52
CA HIS A 138 -15.93 1.90 8.18
C HIS A 138 -16.84 3.10 7.92
N ALA A 139 -17.79 3.37 8.80
CA ALA A 139 -18.73 4.49 8.67
C ALA A 139 -18.47 5.61 9.71
N MET A 140 -17.33 5.57 10.40
CA MET A 140 -17.04 6.52 11.47
C MET A 140 -16.24 7.71 10.97
N ASP A 141 -16.67 8.90 11.36
CA ASP A 141 -15.95 10.15 11.14
C ASP A 141 -14.79 10.29 12.15
N ARG A 142 -13.80 9.38 12.10
CA ARG A 142 -12.68 9.37 13.04
C ARG A 142 -11.39 8.83 12.47
N ILE A 143 -10.30 9.11 13.18
CA ILE A 143 -8.99 8.51 12.99
C ILE A 143 -8.77 7.48 14.11
N VAL A 144 -8.48 6.24 13.72
CA VAL A 144 -8.22 5.13 14.64
C VAL A 144 -6.78 4.65 14.53
N GLU A 145 -6.24 4.08 15.61
CA GLU A 145 -4.94 3.43 15.56
C GLU A 145 -5.02 2.14 14.74
N GLY A 146 -4.11 1.96 13.83
CA GLY A 146 -4.04 0.84 12.90
C GLY A 146 -3.62 1.28 11.51
N MET A 147 -3.16 0.35 10.71
CA MET A 147 -2.78 0.58 9.32
C MET A 147 -3.52 -0.40 8.42
N TYR A 148 -3.79 0.04 7.21
CA TYR A 148 -4.19 -0.80 6.11
C TYR A 148 -3.32 -0.52 4.89
N SER A 149 -2.52 -1.49 4.48
CA SER A 149 -1.90 -1.54 3.15
C SER A 149 -2.98 -2.01 2.15
N PRO A 150 -3.09 -1.50 0.94
CA PRO A 150 -2.00 -1.06 0.06
C PRO A 150 -1.89 0.45 -0.16
N PHE A 151 -2.49 1.29 0.64
CA PHE A 151 -2.50 2.74 0.43
C PHE A 151 -2.04 3.45 1.70
N VAL A 152 -0.72 3.73 1.79
CA VAL A 152 -0.10 4.27 3.00
C VAL A 152 0.72 5.52 2.70
N MET A 153 0.66 6.49 3.59
CA MET A 153 1.49 7.70 3.58
C MET A 153 2.54 7.62 4.68
N ILE A 154 3.77 7.89 4.32
CA ILE A 154 4.94 7.93 5.21
C ILE A 154 5.69 9.24 5.04
N ARG A 155 6.58 9.57 5.97
CA ARG A 155 7.46 10.75 5.84
C ARG A 155 8.58 10.46 4.85
N LYS A 156 9.08 11.50 4.20
CA LYS A 156 10.28 11.42 3.37
C LYS A 156 11.46 10.85 4.15
N GLY A 157 12.24 10.01 3.49
CA GLY A 157 13.42 9.36 4.07
C GLY A 157 13.16 8.01 4.73
N GLU A 158 11.90 7.64 4.92
CA GLU A 158 11.54 6.28 5.36
C GLU A 158 11.76 5.25 4.25
N ARG A 159 12.03 3.98 4.66
CA ARG A 159 12.29 2.88 3.73
C ARG A 159 11.72 1.57 4.25
N PHE A 160 11.35 0.71 3.32
CA PHE A 160 11.00 -0.68 3.61
C PHE A 160 12.27 -1.55 3.65
N ASP A 161 12.24 -2.63 4.43
CA ASP A 161 13.37 -3.55 4.54
C ASP A 161 13.44 -4.49 3.32
N GLU A 162 14.53 -4.42 2.58
CA GLU A 162 14.76 -5.19 1.35
C GLU A 162 15.06 -6.69 1.59
N ALA A 163 15.13 -7.13 2.84
CA ALA A 163 15.13 -8.55 3.17
C ALA A 163 13.76 -9.21 2.86
N TYR A 164 12.68 -8.43 2.92
CA TYR A 164 11.37 -8.87 2.42
C TYR A 164 11.33 -8.82 0.90
N ARG A 165 10.64 -9.79 0.30
CA ARG A 165 10.52 -9.89 -1.16
C ARG A 165 9.32 -9.12 -1.69
N LYS A 166 8.16 -9.25 -1.00
CA LYS A 166 6.90 -8.69 -1.50
C LYS A 166 5.83 -8.48 -0.44
N ILE A 167 5.81 -9.30 0.62
CA ILE A 167 4.70 -9.39 1.57
C ILE A 167 5.25 -9.08 2.96
N TYR A 168 4.41 -8.56 3.87
CA TYR A 168 4.77 -8.20 5.24
C TYR A 168 5.86 -7.14 5.42
N GLN A 169 6.41 -6.57 4.34
CA GLN A 169 7.31 -5.40 4.43
C GLN A 169 6.62 -4.19 5.06
N ASP A 170 5.32 -4.04 4.81
CA ASP A 170 4.45 -3.03 5.41
C ASP A 170 4.21 -3.30 6.90
N SER A 171 3.96 -4.56 7.26
CA SER A 171 3.81 -5.00 8.64
C SER A 171 5.09 -4.79 9.44
N ASP A 172 6.25 -5.16 8.87
CA ASP A 172 7.56 -4.89 9.46
C ASP A 172 7.81 -3.38 9.63
N PHE A 173 7.44 -2.59 8.63
CA PHE A 173 7.56 -1.14 8.70
C PHE A 173 6.74 -0.57 9.87
N VAL A 174 5.52 -1.01 10.05
CA VAL A 174 4.68 -0.61 11.19
C VAL A 174 5.32 -1.00 12.51
N MET A 175 5.86 -2.21 12.62
CA MET A 175 6.54 -2.65 13.84
C MET A 175 7.73 -1.74 14.18
N ARG A 176 8.53 -1.36 13.19
CA ARG A 176 9.65 -0.41 13.38
C ARG A 176 9.17 1.00 13.75
N VAL A 177 8.02 1.42 13.24
CA VAL A 177 7.38 2.69 13.67
C VAL A 177 7.01 2.63 15.15
N TYR A 178 6.43 1.53 15.61
CA TYR A 178 6.08 1.33 17.03
C TYR A 178 7.32 1.28 17.94
N GLU A 179 8.41 0.62 17.51
CA GLU A 179 9.67 0.61 18.27
C GLU A 179 10.25 2.01 18.50
N ARG A 180 10.05 2.91 17.56
CA ARG A 180 10.46 4.32 17.67
C ARG A 180 9.52 5.19 18.53
N GLY A 181 8.52 4.57 19.17
CA GLY A 181 7.52 5.27 19.99
C GLY A 181 6.45 6.01 19.18
N GLN A 182 6.45 5.85 17.86
CA GLN A 182 5.41 6.37 16.97
C GLN A 182 4.27 5.37 16.81
N ARG A 183 3.21 5.74 16.08
CA ARG A 183 2.03 4.90 15.84
C ARG A 183 1.60 4.93 14.39
N ALA A 184 0.88 3.88 14.00
CA ALA A 184 0.17 3.83 12.74
C ALA A 184 -1.27 4.30 12.94
N TYR A 185 -1.76 5.15 12.06
CA TYR A 185 -3.14 5.64 12.12
C TYR A 185 -3.86 5.46 10.79
N ARG A 186 -5.17 5.34 10.89
CA ARG A 186 -6.04 5.16 9.74
C ARG A 186 -7.21 6.14 9.80
N SER A 187 -7.45 6.89 8.72
CA SER A 187 -8.70 7.63 8.57
C SER A 187 -9.82 6.69 8.14
N CYS A 188 -10.94 6.74 8.87
CA CYS A 188 -12.17 6.06 8.52
C CYS A 188 -13.14 6.95 7.74
N ARG A 189 -12.74 8.17 7.36
CA ARG A 189 -13.56 9.12 6.59
C ARG A 189 -13.50 8.86 5.09
N ALA A 190 -12.43 8.24 4.62
CA ALA A 190 -12.21 7.90 3.22
C ALA A 190 -11.85 6.42 3.06
N HIS A 191 -12.33 5.80 1.98
CA HIS A 191 -12.19 4.37 1.77
C HIS A 191 -11.63 4.08 0.39
N VAL A 192 -10.45 3.46 0.37
CA VAL A 192 -9.86 2.93 -0.86
C VAL A 192 -10.55 1.61 -1.22
N HIS A 193 -10.87 1.40 -2.49
CA HIS A 193 -11.28 0.09 -2.99
C HIS A 193 -10.04 -0.65 -3.50
N HIS A 194 -9.68 -1.74 -2.84
CA HIS A 194 -8.54 -2.57 -3.22
C HIS A 194 -9.02 -3.82 -3.96
N LEU A 195 -8.64 -3.93 -5.22
CA LEU A 195 -8.99 -5.05 -6.08
C LEU A 195 -8.03 -6.23 -5.87
N MET A 196 -7.92 -6.67 -4.63
CA MET A 196 -6.96 -7.65 -4.11
C MET A 196 -6.52 -8.74 -5.10
N ARG A 197 -5.20 -8.98 -5.16
CA ARG A 197 -4.58 -10.05 -5.94
C ARG A 197 -4.78 -9.99 -7.46
N MET A 198 -5.45 -8.94 -7.97
CA MET A 198 -5.71 -8.83 -9.40
C MET A 198 -4.42 -8.83 -10.23
N THR A 199 -3.34 -8.32 -9.66
CA THR A 199 -2.01 -8.31 -10.28
C THR A 199 -1.23 -9.59 -9.99
N SER A 200 -1.10 -9.95 -8.73
CA SER A 200 -0.24 -11.06 -8.28
C SER A 200 -0.67 -12.42 -8.82
N ASP A 201 -1.97 -12.72 -8.75
CA ASP A 201 -2.51 -14.02 -9.17
C ASP A 201 -2.50 -14.20 -10.69
N ARG A 202 -2.43 -13.09 -11.45
CA ARG A 202 -2.39 -13.11 -12.91
C ARG A 202 -0.99 -13.17 -13.49
N VAL A 203 -0.01 -12.62 -12.78
CA VAL A 203 1.37 -12.49 -13.29
C VAL A 203 2.24 -13.67 -12.82
N ASP A 204 2.23 -13.98 -11.53
CA ASP A 204 3.05 -15.07 -10.96
C ASP A 204 2.43 -15.63 -9.67
N PRO A 205 1.40 -16.48 -9.75
CA PRO A 205 0.76 -17.08 -8.57
C PRO A 205 1.69 -18.03 -7.79
N VAL A 206 2.61 -18.71 -8.48
CA VAL A 206 3.56 -19.64 -7.83
C VAL A 206 4.62 -18.87 -7.06
N GLY A 207 5.19 -17.84 -7.68
CA GLY A 207 6.16 -16.97 -7.04
C GLY A 207 5.56 -16.22 -5.85
N HIS A 208 4.29 -15.81 -5.95
CA HIS A 208 3.59 -15.17 -4.84
C HIS A 208 3.55 -16.05 -3.58
N ASN A 209 3.20 -17.34 -3.71
CA ASN A 209 3.15 -18.26 -2.57
C ASN A 209 4.54 -18.53 -1.97
N ARG A 210 5.56 -18.64 -2.81
CA ARG A 210 6.95 -18.81 -2.38
C ARG A 210 7.44 -17.59 -1.60
N ASP A 211 7.13 -16.38 -2.07
CA ASP A 211 7.53 -15.14 -1.43
C ASP A 211 6.76 -14.93 -0.12
N LEU A 212 5.47 -15.28 -0.07
CA LEU A 212 4.67 -15.29 1.15
C LEU A 212 5.33 -16.16 2.24
N ALA A 213 5.68 -17.40 1.93
CA ALA A 213 6.29 -18.31 2.89
C ALA A 213 7.68 -17.85 3.38
N HIS A 214 8.45 -17.18 2.50
CA HIS A 214 9.73 -16.58 2.88
C HIS A 214 9.53 -15.41 3.84
N ASP A 215 8.65 -14.48 3.48
CA ASP A 215 8.47 -13.22 4.19
C ASP A 215 7.78 -13.43 5.54
N GLU A 216 6.83 -14.37 5.63
CA GLU A 216 6.21 -14.76 6.89
C GLU A 216 7.23 -15.33 7.89
N ARG A 217 8.12 -16.21 7.42
CA ARG A 217 9.20 -16.78 8.24
C ARG A 217 10.16 -15.70 8.73
N LEU A 218 10.54 -14.77 7.84
CA LEU A 218 11.40 -13.64 8.19
C LEU A 218 10.75 -12.75 9.25
N PHE A 219 9.47 -12.45 9.08
CA PHE A 219 8.70 -11.65 10.04
C PHE A 219 8.64 -12.34 11.41
N TYR A 220 8.34 -13.65 11.42
CA TYR A 220 8.32 -14.43 12.66
C TYR A 220 9.67 -14.47 13.37
N GLN A 221 10.77 -14.67 12.62
CA GLN A 221 12.12 -14.66 13.17
C GLN A 221 12.49 -13.33 13.82
N ARG A 222 12.03 -12.22 13.23
CA ARG A 222 12.32 -10.87 13.73
C ARG A 222 11.46 -10.47 14.93
N TRP A 223 10.18 -10.76 14.87
CA TRP A 223 9.19 -10.24 15.80
C TRP A 223 8.63 -11.27 16.79
N GLY A 224 9.02 -12.54 16.66
CA GLY A 224 8.62 -13.63 17.55
C GLY A 224 7.14 -14.05 17.44
N LYS A 225 6.41 -13.48 16.48
CA LYS A 225 4.99 -13.77 16.23
C LYS A 225 4.72 -13.72 14.74
N SER A 226 3.69 -14.44 14.28
CA SER A 226 3.22 -14.28 12.92
C SER A 226 2.54 -12.90 12.73
N PRO A 227 2.52 -12.34 11.51
CA PRO A 227 1.78 -11.11 11.25
C PRO A 227 0.31 -11.22 11.67
N LEU A 228 -0.32 -12.37 11.43
CA LEU A 228 -1.69 -12.62 11.80
C LEU A 228 -1.92 -12.58 13.32
N ALA A 229 -1.01 -13.16 14.10
CA ALA A 229 -1.08 -13.11 15.56
C ALA A 229 -0.94 -11.68 16.08
N MET A 230 -0.04 -10.87 15.49
CA MET A 230 0.13 -9.45 15.85
C MET A 230 -1.14 -8.66 15.56
N PHE A 231 -1.70 -8.78 14.36
CA PHE A 231 -2.96 -8.12 14.01
C PHE A 231 -4.14 -8.66 14.84
N GLY A 232 -4.14 -9.93 15.20
CA GLY A 232 -5.12 -10.51 16.11
C GLY A 232 -5.07 -9.91 17.50
N MET A 233 -3.89 -9.67 18.05
CA MET A 233 -3.72 -9.00 19.34
C MET A 233 -4.25 -7.56 19.33
N ILE A 234 -3.92 -6.81 18.26
CA ILE A 234 -4.44 -5.46 18.07
C ILE A 234 -5.97 -5.46 18.00
N ARG A 235 -6.57 -6.43 17.28
CA ARG A 235 -8.03 -6.57 17.18
C ARG A 235 -8.71 -6.88 18.50
N ALA A 236 -8.08 -7.70 19.32
CA ALA A 236 -8.65 -8.11 20.60
C ALA A 236 -8.56 -7.03 21.68
N GLY A 237 -8.05 -5.83 21.35
CA GLY A 237 -7.85 -4.76 22.32
C GLY A 237 -6.71 -5.02 23.30
N HIS A 238 -5.85 -6.00 23.01
CA HIS A 238 -4.67 -6.25 23.82
C HIS A 238 -3.71 -5.07 23.75
N GLN A 239 -3.06 -4.78 24.86
CA GLN A 239 -1.97 -3.81 24.87
C GLN A 239 -0.81 -4.33 24.02
N VAL A 240 -0.50 -3.61 22.95
CA VAL A 240 0.72 -3.76 22.19
C VAL A 240 1.52 -2.49 22.42
N TYR A 241 2.74 -2.60 22.92
CA TYR A 241 3.56 -1.46 23.32
C TYR A 241 2.94 -0.51 24.37
N GLY A 242 2.18 -1.09 25.31
CA GLY A 242 1.64 -0.35 26.44
C GLY A 242 0.40 0.51 26.16
N ARG A 243 -0.19 0.39 24.98
CA ARG A 243 -1.46 1.04 24.64
C ARG A 243 -2.57 0.03 24.36
N GLU A 244 -3.78 0.38 24.74
CA GLU A 244 -4.98 -0.32 24.25
C GLU A 244 -5.25 0.10 22.81
N HIS A 245 -5.49 -0.87 21.93
CA HIS A 245 -5.82 -0.61 20.55
C HIS A 245 -7.31 -0.81 20.32
N GLU A 246 -7.94 0.13 19.63
CA GLU A 246 -9.29 -0.07 19.14
C GLU A 246 -9.33 -1.24 18.15
N ALA A 247 -10.36 -2.09 18.29
CA ALA A 247 -10.50 -3.28 17.46
C ALA A 247 -10.45 -2.95 15.96
N PHE A 248 -9.46 -3.49 15.29
CA PHE A 248 -9.32 -3.40 13.85
C PHE A 248 -9.93 -4.63 13.20
N VAL A 249 -10.98 -4.47 12.43
CA VAL A 249 -11.61 -5.58 11.69
C VAL A 249 -11.06 -5.61 10.27
N ASN A 250 -10.10 -6.49 10.00
CA ASN A 250 -9.81 -6.94 8.64
C ASN A 250 -10.31 -8.37 8.47
N PRO A 251 -11.46 -8.57 7.84
CA PRO A 251 -12.11 -9.88 7.74
C PRO A 251 -11.35 -10.90 6.88
N ILE A 252 -10.42 -10.47 6.05
CA ILE A 252 -9.74 -11.34 5.07
C ILE A 252 -8.72 -12.27 5.72
N ASN A 253 -8.14 -11.89 6.84
CA ASN A 253 -7.20 -12.74 7.57
C ASN A 253 -7.89 -13.84 8.42
N LEU A 254 -9.21 -14.01 8.34
CA LEU A 254 -9.94 -15.05 9.07
C LEU A 254 -9.78 -16.47 8.50
N HIS A 255 -9.18 -16.62 7.32
CA HIS A 255 -9.04 -17.92 6.65
C HIS A 255 -7.65 -18.55 6.72
N TYR A 256 -6.68 -17.88 7.33
CA TYR A 256 -5.35 -18.47 7.54
C TYR A 256 -5.35 -19.32 8.80
N ASP A 257 -5.24 -20.62 8.66
CA ASP A 257 -5.02 -21.58 9.73
C ASP A 257 -3.52 -21.94 9.77
N PRO A 258 -2.76 -21.45 10.77
CA PRO A 258 -1.32 -21.72 10.84
C PRO A 258 -1.00 -23.21 11.04
N ASN A 259 -2.00 -24.04 11.43
CA ASN A 259 -1.81 -25.48 11.61
C ASN A 259 -2.01 -26.28 10.31
N LYS A 260 -2.43 -25.63 9.21
CA LYS A 260 -2.57 -26.26 7.87
C LYS A 260 -1.37 -26.06 6.96
N ALA A 261 -0.32 -25.39 7.41
CA ALA A 261 0.89 -25.15 6.60
C ALA A 261 1.92 -26.28 6.68
N GLU A 262 1.64 -27.38 7.38
CA GLU A 262 2.45 -28.60 7.41
C GLU A 262 1.68 -29.73 6.72
N GLY A 263 1.77 -29.75 5.39
CA GLY A 263 1.28 -30.81 4.53
C GLY A 263 1.97 -30.79 3.18
#